data_f302fccdb522d64d764a974e76549912
#
_entry.id   f302fccdb522d64d764a974e76549912
#
_cell.length_a   1.000
_cell.length_b   1.000
_cell.length_c   1.000
_cell.angle_alpha   90.00
_cell.angle_beta   90.00
_cell.angle_gamma   90.00
#
_symmetry.space_group_name_H-M   'P 1'
#
loop_
_entity.id
_entity.type
_entity.pdbx_description
1 polymer ?
#
loop_
_entity_poly.entity_id
_entity_poly.type
_entity_poly.pdbx_seq_one_letter_code
_entity_poly.pdbx_strand_id
1 'polypeptide(L)' 'MGARMSMEITKDTIIGDILDRDPGTAQFFFEIGMHCLGCPASRGETIEAACMVHGTDADGLVAKINDYLSKK' A
#
# COMPACT_ATOMS: atom_id res chain seq x y z
N MET A 1 17.57 6.89 -17.97
CA MET A 1 17.27 6.75 -17.77
C MET A 1 16.61 6.36 -17.33
N GLY A 2 16.64 6.35 -17.33
CA GLY A 2 15.90 6.38 -16.52
C GLY A 2 15.11 5.31 -16.14
N ALA A 3 15.44 4.50 -16.16
CA ALA A 3 14.76 3.45 -15.89
C ALA A 3 14.39 3.44 -14.56
N ARG A 4 13.51 3.97 -14.16
CA ARG A 4 13.20 3.87 -12.99
C ARG A 4 12.59 2.69 -12.71
N MET A 5 12.93 1.92 -11.97
CA MET A 5 12.40 0.68 -11.60
C MET A 5 11.51 0.82 -10.42
N SER A 6 11.19 1.97 -10.02
CA SER A 6 10.35 2.09 -8.86
C SER A 6 8.94 1.69 -9.21
N MET A 7 8.26 1.01 -8.29
CA MET A 7 6.90 0.61 -8.48
C MET A 7 6.00 1.81 -8.29
N GLU A 8 5.11 2.01 -9.22
CA GLU A 8 4.15 3.09 -9.08
C GLU A 8 2.91 2.54 -8.39
N ILE A 9 2.60 3.08 -7.24
CA ILE A 9 1.47 2.61 -6.45
C ILE A 9 0.20 3.33 -6.89
N THR A 10 -0.86 2.56 -7.08
CA THR A 10 -2.17 3.11 -7.41
C THR A 10 -3.21 2.48 -6.51
N LYS A 11 -4.44 2.93 -6.61
CA LYS A 11 -5.52 2.35 -5.81
C LYS A 11 -5.75 0.89 -6.14
N ASP A 12 -5.40 0.46 -7.34
CA ASP A 12 -5.60 -0.92 -7.77
C ASP A 12 -4.43 -1.83 -7.41
N THR A 13 -3.37 -1.29 -6.85
CA THR A 13 -2.22 -2.10 -6.47
C THR A 13 -2.58 -3.03 -5.32
N ILE A 14 -2.14 -4.28 -5.43
CA ILE A 14 -2.40 -5.28 -4.40
C ILE A 14 -1.50 -5.03 -3.20
N ILE A 15 -2.09 -5.04 -2.02
CA ILE A 15 -1.36 -4.76 -0.78
C ILE A 15 -0.19 -5.72 -0.57
N GLY A 16 -0.40 -6.99 -0.83
CA GLY A 16 0.68 -7.97 -0.69
C GLY A 16 1.89 -7.66 -1.54
N ASP A 17 1.65 -7.16 -2.75
CA ASP A 17 2.75 -6.80 -3.65
C ASP A 17 3.55 -5.63 -3.08
N ILE A 18 2.86 -4.69 -2.47
CA ILE A 18 3.53 -3.54 -1.87
C ILE A 18 4.39 -3.98 -0.68
N LEU A 19 3.83 -4.85 0.15
CA LEU A 19 4.54 -5.33 1.34
C LEU A 19 5.75 -6.18 0.96
N ASP A 20 5.63 -6.96 -0.11
CA ASP A 20 6.75 -7.76 -0.57
C ASP A 20 7.86 -6.88 -1.13
N ARG A 21 7.47 -5.79 -1.75
CA ARG A 21 8.46 -4.88 -2.31
C ARG A 21 9.17 -4.10 -1.22
N ASP A 22 8.43 -3.62 -0.25
CA ASP A 22 9.01 -2.84 0.84
C ASP A 22 8.20 -3.04 2.11
N PRO A 23 8.65 -3.93 2.99
CA PRO A 23 7.91 -4.20 4.23
C PRO A 23 7.72 -2.96 5.11
N GLY A 24 8.52 -1.93 4.93
CA GLY A 24 8.36 -0.70 5.70
C GLY A 24 7.04 -0.01 5.44
N THR A 25 6.37 -0.32 4.32
CA THR A 25 5.08 0.28 4.03
C THR A 25 3.98 -0.26 4.93
N ALA A 26 4.24 -1.33 5.68
CA ALA A 26 3.22 -1.89 6.57
C ALA A 26 2.69 -0.86 7.55
N GLN A 27 3.53 0.09 7.97
CA GLN A 27 3.10 1.11 8.92
C GLN A 27 1.93 1.93 8.40
N PHE A 28 1.86 2.15 7.08
CA PHE A 28 0.76 2.92 6.52
C PHE A 28 -0.56 2.16 6.62
N PHE A 29 -0.51 0.85 6.48
CA PHE A 29 -1.73 0.04 6.60
C PHE A 29 -2.16 -0.11 8.04
N PHE A 30 -1.22 -0.14 8.98
CA PHE A 30 -1.58 -0.16 10.39
C PHE A 30 -2.29 1.13 10.78
N GLU A 31 -1.89 2.24 10.21
CA GLU A 31 -2.50 3.54 10.52
C GLU A 31 -3.97 3.60 10.16
N ILE A 32 -4.39 2.86 9.14
CA ILE A 32 -5.80 2.86 8.75
C ILE A 32 -6.59 1.76 9.44
N GLY A 33 -5.95 1.00 10.31
CA GLY A 33 -6.65 0.00 11.12
C GLY A 33 -6.47 -1.43 10.68
N MET A 34 -5.63 -1.71 9.70
CA MET A 34 -5.39 -3.08 9.29
C MET A 34 -4.39 -3.73 10.22
N HIS A 35 -4.79 -4.81 10.86
CA HIS A 35 -3.93 -5.48 11.82
C HIS A 35 -3.47 -6.87 11.39
N CYS A 36 -4.02 -7.40 10.31
CA CYS A 36 -3.70 -8.76 9.88
C CYS A 36 -3.03 -8.77 8.53
N LEU A 37 -1.89 -8.12 8.43
CA LEU A 37 -1.20 -8.03 7.14
C LEU A 37 -0.57 -9.34 6.69
N GLY A 38 -0.46 -10.31 7.59
CA GLY A 38 0.02 -11.62 7.21
C GLY A 38 -1.08 -12.54 6.69
N CYS A 39 -2.32 -12.10 6.77
CA CYS A 39 -3.44 -12.93 6.35
C CYS A 39 -3.58 -12.91 4.83
N PRO A 40 -3.71 -14.07 4.17
CA PRO A 40 -3.85 -14.07 2.72
C PRO A 40 -5.01 -13.22 2.20
N ALA A 41 -6.10 -13.15 2.96
CA ALA A 41 -7.24 -12.34 2.55
C ALA A 41 -6.88 -10.86 2.48
N SER A 42 -6.15 -10.37 3.49
CA SER A 42 -5.74 -8.97 3.51
C SER A 42 -4.72 -8.67 2.45
N ARG A 43 -3.77 -9.58 2.24
CA ARG A 43 -2.72 -9.37 1.27
C ARG A 43 -3.25 -9.38 -0.17
N GLY A 44 -4.39 -10.02 -0.39
CA GLY A 44 -4.97 -10.09 -1.72
C GLY A 44 -5.85 -8.91 -2.09
N GLU A 45 -6.06 -7.98 -1.16
CA GLU A 45 -6.91 -6.82 -1.42
C GLU A 45 -6.13 -5.69 -2.08
N THR A 46 -6.86 -4.85 -2.83
CA THR A 46 -6.28 -3.63 -3.36
C THR A 46 -6.32 -2.56 -2.27
N ILE A 47 -5.55 -1.49 -2.47
CA ILE A 47 -5.57 -0.37 -1.55
C ILE A 47 -6.97 0.22 -1.48
N GLU A 48 -7.64 0.34 -2.62
CA GLU A 48 -8.99 0.90 -2.66
C GLU A 48 -9.96 0.06 -1.83
N ALA A 49 -9.91 -1.25 -1.99
CA ALA A 49 -10.81 -2.13 -1.26
C ALA A 49 -10.59 -2.02 0.24
N ALA A 50 -9.34 -2.01 0.66
CA ALA A 50 -9.02 -1.91 2.08
C ALA A 50 -9.46 -0.57 2.66
N CYS A 51 -9.23 0.51 1.93
CA CYS A 51 -9.60 1.83 2.41
C CYS A 51 -11.11 1.98 2.50
N MET A 52 -11.84 1.33 1.59
CA MET A 52 -13.28 1.38 1.63
C MET A 52 -13.81 0.71 2.88
N VAL A 53 -13.25 -0.43 3.24
CA VAL A 53 -13.67 -1.16 4.44
C VAL A 53 -13.37 -0.35 5.70
N HIS A 54 -12.23 0.34 5.72
CA HIS A 54 -11.81 1.08 6.91
C HIS A 54 -12.20 2.54 6.90
N GLY A 55 -12.91 2.99 5.87
CA GLY A 55 -13.38 4.37 5.81
C GLY A 55 -12.27 5.37 5.62
N THR A 56 -11.21 4.99 4.94
CA THR A 56 -10.02 5.82 4.75
C THR A 56 -9.93 6.27 3.29
N ASP A 57 -9.30 7.43 3.08
CA ASP A 57 -9.13 7.95 1.73
C ASP A 57 -8.02 7.19 1.00
N ALA A 58 -8.40 6.45 -0.03
CA ALA A 58 -7.44 5.65 -0.78
C ALA A 58 -6.41 6.52 -1.51
N ASP A 59 -6.86 7.64 -2.07
CA ASP A 59 -5.94 8.54 -2.77
C ASP A 59 -4.88 9.09 -1.82
N GLY A 60 -5.28 9.41 -0.61
CA GLY A 60 -4.35 9.92 0.40
C GLY A 60 -3.33 8.87 0.79
N LEU A 61 -3.78 7.63 0.95
CA LEU A 61 -2.87 6.55 1.32
C LEU A 61 -1.89 6.25 0.18
N VAL A 62 -2.38 6.23 -1.04
CA VAL A 62 -1.53 6.02 -2.21
C VAL A 62 -0.45 7.09 -2.28
N ALA A 63 -0.83 8.34 -2.06
CA ALA A 63 0.13 9.45 -2.11
C ALA A 63 1.21 9.28 -1.04
N LYS A 64 0.84 8.87 0.16
CA LYS A 64 1.80 8.66 1.23
C LYS A 64 2.79 7.56 0.89
N ILE A 65 2.30 6.47 0.34
CA ILE A 65 3.15 5.34 0.00
C ILE A 65 4.11 5.71 -1.13
N ASN A 66 3.61 6.38 -2.16
CA ASN A 66 4.46 6.80 -3.26
C ASN A 66 5.54 7.76 -2.80
N ASP A 67 5.19 8.68 -1.90
CA ASP A 67 6.15 9.62 -1.35
C ASP A 67 7.23 8.88 -0.57
N TYR A 68 6.82 7.93 0.25
CA TYR A 68 7.75 7.12 1.02
C TYR A 68 8.72 6.36 0.12
N LEU A 69 8.19 5.72 -0.92
CA LEU A 69 9.02 4.93 -1.82
C LEU A 69 9.95 5.81 -2.65
N SER A 70 9.53 7.01 -2.98
CA SER A 70 10.36 7.89 -3.79
C SER A 70 11.55 8.44 -3.01
N LYS A 71 11.50 8.36 -1.70
CA LYS A 71 12.60 8.84 -0.86
C LYS A 71 13.64 7.78 -0.55
N LYS A 72 13.42 6.57 -0.99
CA LYS A 72 14.34 5.47 -0.70
C LYS A 72 15.51 5.35 -1.66
#